data_d40ca90ff92a16946f7484f8b03df4b5
#
_entry.id   d40ca90ff92a16946f7484f8b03df4b5
#
_cell.length_a   1.000
_cell.length_b   1.000
_cell.length_c   1.000
_cell.angle_alpha   90.00
_cell.angle_beta   90.00
_cell.angle_gamma   90.00
#
_symmetry.space_group_name_H-M   'P 1'
#
loop_
_entity.id
_entity.type
_entity.pdbx_description
1 polymer ?
#
loop_
_entity_poly.entity_id
_entity_poly.type
_entity_poly.pdbx_seq_one_letter_code
_entity_poly.pdbx_strand_id
1 'polypeptide(L)'
;MHSEFPNYYYVLSKSFKKTLLNRLTAADLPVTGTLIDDANNWFLSRSTEFAQRALIDAFHAWRETTGYPDNSESSVAYDEFNRLLLDPTQRTALVNDRFPKLGQLQERVFSYSIDAIVEAVERFYEDRPHLAMLNVKADDTIVSLGFHGEETHNHGRTAIVVTTDSAVVVYKPRSGMGEIAIDMV
;
A
#
# COMPACT_ATOMS: atom_id res chain seq x y z
N MET A 1 -9.73 -8.61 5.51
CA MET A 1 -9.19 -9.54 4.50
C MET A 1 -8.29 -10.54 5.23
N HIS A 2 -8.66 -11.82 5.28
CA HIS A 2 -7.77 -12.86 5.81
C HIS A 2 -6.77 -13.18 4.71
N SER A 3 -5.53 -12.68 4.85
CA SER A 3 -4.46 -13.06 3.93
C SER A 3 -3.96 -14.45 4.30
N GLU A 4 -3.73 -15.27 3.27
CA GLU A 4 -3.06 -16.57 3.43
C GLU A 4 -1.66 -16.32 3.91
N PHE A 5 -0.92 -15.97 4.43
CA PHE A 5 0.46 -15.65 4.88
C PHE A 5 0.51 -14.36 5.70
N PRO A 6 -0.18 -14.30 6.83
CA PRO A 6 -0.33 -13.08 7.62
C PRO A 6 1.01 -12.51 8.09
N ASN A 7 2.01 -13.33 8.36
CA ASN A 7 3.31 -12.85 8.84
C ASN A 7 4.13 -12.16 7.75
N TYR A 8 4.01 -12.57 6.49
CA TYR A 8 4.60 -11.87 5.37
C TYR A 8 4.07 -10.43 5.27
N TYR A 9 2.75 -10.31 5.26
CA TYR A 9 2.08 -9.02 5.17
C TYR A 9 2.22 -8.17 6.43
N TYR A 10 2.32 -8.80 7.61
CA TYR A 10 2.61 -8.08 8.86
C TYR A 10 3.95 -7.35 8.79
N VAL A 11 5.00 -8.00 8.28
CA VAL A 11 6.32 -7.37 8.13
C VAL A 11 6.29 -6.23 7.13
N LEU A 12 5.61 -6.41 5.99
CA LEU A 12 5.44 -5.35 4.99
C LEU A 12 4.67 -4.16 5.57
N SER A 13 3.55 -4.42 6.25
CA SER A 13 2.72 -3.41 6.92
C SER A 13 3.52 -2.60 7.93
N LYS A 14 4.27 -3.28 8.80
CA LYS A 14 5.09 -2.60 9.82
C LYS A 14 6.12 -1.67 9.20
N SER A 15 6.79 -2.12 8.15
CA SER A 15 7.78 -1.31 7.43
C SER A 15 7.13 -0.12 6.71
N PHE A 16 6.00 -0.36 6.04
CA PHE A 16 5.27 0.65 5.30
C PHE A 16 4.75 1.78 6.22
N LYS A 17 4.04 1.42 7.28
CA LYS A 17 3.52 2.39 8.27
C LYS A 17 4.64 3.24 8.87
N LYS A 18 5.76 2.61 9.24
CA LYS A 18 6.92 3.34 9.78
C LYS A 18 7.50 4.32 8.77
N THR A 19 7.69 3.89 7.53
CA THR A 19 8.29 4.74 6.49
C THR A 19 7.36 5.88 6.11
N LEU A 20 6.06 5.61 5.95
CA LEU A 20 5.06 6.64 5.64
C LEU A 20 4.99 7.69 6.76
N LEU A 21 4.88 7.25 8.02
CA LEU A 21 4.87 8.16 9.17
C LEU A 21 6.11 9.05 9.21
N ASN A 22 7.30 8.47 9.02
CA ASN A 22 8.55 9.23 8.99
C ASN A 22 8.57 10.27 7.86
N ARG A 23 8.09 9.91 6.66
CA ARG A 23 8.05 10.82 5.50
C ARG A 23 7.08 11.98 5.74
N LEU A 24 5.88 11.71 6.22
CA LEU A 24 4.89 12.75 6.55
C LEU A 24 5.37 13.66 7.67
N THR A 25 5.97 13.10 8.72
CA THR A 25 6.55 13.88 9.83
C THR A 25 7.72 14.75 9.36
N ALA A 26 8.59 14.23 8.51
CA ALA A 26 9.72 15.00 7.96
C ALA A 26 9.28 16.16 7.06
N ALA A 27 8.10 16.06 6.46
CA ALA A 27 7.46 17.12 5.67
C ALA A 27 6.59 18.07 6.53
N ASP A 28 6.59 17.93 7.85
CA ASP A 28 5.76 18.70 8.80
C ASP A 28 4.25 18.64 8.48
N LEU A 29 3.79 17.49 8.00
CA LEU A 29 2.40 17.27 7.63
C LEU A 29 1.61 16.66 8.81
N PRO A 30 0.37 17.11 9.05
CA PRO A 30 -0.50 16.50 10.05
C PRO A 30 -0.80 15.04 9.71
N VAL A 31 -0.69 14.15 10.71
CA VAL A 31 -0.89 12.71 10.54
C VAL A 31 -1.96 12.20 11.51
N THR A 32 -2.94 11.47 10.98
CA THR A 32 -3.91 10.72 11.78
C THR A 32 -3.62 9.22 11.69
N GLY A 33 -4.03 8.46 12.71
CA GLY A 33 -3.92 7.01 12.68
C GLY A 33 -4.71 6.40 11.52
N THR A 34 -5.90 6.93 11.25
CA THR A 34 -6.77 6.49 10.15
C THR A 34 -6.10 6.66 8.79
N LEU A 35 -5.45 7.81 8.55
CA LEU A 35 -4.71 8.05 7.31
C LEU A 35 -3.64 6.96 7.06
N ILE A 36 -2.85 6.65 8.10
CA ILE A 36 -1.81 5.62 8.00
C ILE A 36 -2.43 4.23 7.77
N ASP A 37 -3.55 3.93 8.40
CA ASP A 37 -4.23 2.64 8.27
C ASP A 37 -4.86 2.48 6.88
N ASP A 38 -5.51 3.50 6.34
CA ASP A 38 -6.10 3.51 5.00
C ASP A 38 -5.02 3.31 3.93
N ALA A 39 -3.93 4.08 4.03
CA ALA A 39 -2.78 3.97 3.16
C ALA A 39 -2.14 2.57 3.20
N ASN A 40 -1.99 2.01 4.39
CA ASN A 40 -1.46 0.67 4.58
C ASN A 40 -2.39 -0.42 3.99
N ASN A 41 -3.68 -0.30 4.18
CA ASN A 41 -4.66 -1.25 3.63
C ASN A 41 -4.63 -1.25 2.10
N TRP A 42 -4.53 -0.08 1.48
CA TRP A 42 -4.36 0.03 0.04
C TRP A 42 -3.05 -0.59 -0.45
N PHE A 43 -1.92 -0.30 0.21
CA PHE A 43 -0.62 -0.90 -0.11
C PHE A 43 -0.66 -2.42 -0.01
N LEU A 44 -1.25 -2.96 1.07
CA LEU A 44 -1.36 -4.41 1.26
C LEU A 44 -2.26 -5.07 0.21
N SER A 45 -3.37 -4.44 -0.17
CA SER A 45 -4.23 -4.95 -1.24
C SER A 45 -3.44 -5.14 -2.53
N ARG A 46 -2.70 -4.13 -2.95
CA ARG A 46 -1.84 -4.19 -4.13
C ARG A 46 -0.73 -5.25 -4.01
N SER A 47 -0.11 -5.35 -2.83
CA SER A 47 0.94 -6.35 -2.58
C SER A 47 0.40 -7.78 -2.66
N THR A 48 -0.84 -8.01 -2.21
CA THR A 48 -1.48 -9.32 -2.25
C THR A 48 -1.72 -9.80 -3.68
N GLU A 49 -2.12 -8.92 -4.59
CA GLU A 49 -2.43 -9.26 -5.98
C GLU A 49 -1.28 -9.99 -6.70
N PHE A 50 -0.04 -9.62 -6.44
CA PHE A 50 1.12 -10.25 -7.10
C PHE A 50 1.94 -11.19 -6.21
N ALA A 51 1.87 -11.05 -4.88
CA ALA A 51 2.69 -11.86 -3.98
C ALA A 51 2.05 -13.20 -3.61
N GLN A 52 0.73 -13.29 -3.56
CA GLN A 52 0.02 -14.47 -3.06
C GLN A 52 0.43 -15.76 -3.78
N ARG A 53 0.47 -15.74 -5.11
CA ARG A 53 0.84 -16.92 -5.92
C ARG A 53 2.27 -17.36 -5.65
N ALA A 54 3.20 -16.42 -5.57
CA ALA A 54 4.60 -16.72 -5.29
C ALA A 54 4.80 -17.28 -3.86
N LEU A 55 4.02 -16.81 -2.90
CA LEU A 55 4.04 -17.33 -1.53
C LEU A 55 3.51 -18.76 -1.45
N ILE A 56 2.45 -19.08 -2.18
CA ILE A 56 1.91 -20.44 -2.31
C ILE A 56 2.97 -21.37 -2.91
N ASP A 57 3.60 -20.97 -4.02
CA ASP A 57 4.66 -21.75 -4.67
C ASP A 57 5.89 -21.92 -3.77
N ALA A 58 6.27 -20.87 -3.01
CA ALA A 58 7.35 -20.94 -2.04
C ALA A 58 7.05 -21.92 -0.90
N PHE A 59 5.83 -21.90 -0.39
CA PHE A 59 5.37 -22.83 0.64
C PHE A 59 5.43 -24.29 0.17
N HIS A 60 4.91 -24.59 -1.02
CA HIS A 60 4.96 -25.95 -1.56
C HIS A 60 6.39 -26.44 -1.73
N ALA A 61 7.28 -25.64 -2.30
CA ALA A 61 8.68 -26.01 -2.47
C ALA A 61 9.43 -26.19 -1.13
N TRP A 62 9.16 -25.35 -0.14
CA TRP A 62 9.72 -25.51 1.18
C TRP A 62 9.22 -26.81 1.85
N ARG A 63 7.93 -27.11 1.72
CA ARG A 63 7.33 -28.35 2.26
C ARG A 63 7.97 -29.60 1.67
N GLU A 64 8.20 -29.63 0.36
CA GLU A 64 8.86 -30.74 -0.34
C GLU A 64 10.29 -30.97 0.19
N THR A 65 11.04 -29.89 0.43
CA THR A 65 12.45 -29.97 0.89
C THR A 65 12.57 -30.35 2.37
N THR A 66 11.55 -30.05 3.18
CA THR A 66 11.54 -30.35 4.62
C THR A 66 10.90 -31.69 4.97
N GLY A 67 10.36 -32.39 3.97
CA GLY A 67 9.82 -33.74 4.16
C GLY A 67 8.46 -33.80 4.85
N TYR A 68 7.74 -32.68 4.90
CA TYR A 68 6.35 -32.69 5.34
C TYR A 68 5.48 -33.46 4.33
N PRO A 69 4.79 -34.54 4.73
CA PRO A 69 3.96 -35.32 3.82
C PRO A 69 2.75 -34.53 3.33
N ASP A 70 2.29 -34.83 2.11
CA ASP A 70 1.16 -34.15 1.46
C ASP A 70 -0.17 -34.26 2.23
N ASN A 71 -0.31 -35.29 3.03
CA ASN A 71 -1.49 -35.58 3.85
C ASN A 71 -1.31 -35.29 5.33
N SER A 72 -0.12 -34.78 5.74
CA SER A 72 0.06 -34.33 7.11
C SER A 72 -0.82 -33.14 7.35
N GLU A 73 -1.33 -33.01 8.56
CA GLU A 73 -2.11 -31.87 9.03
C GLU A 73 -1.51 -30.59 8.47
N SER A 74 -2.10 -30.11 7.37
CA SER A 74 -1.58 -29.01 6.55
C SER A 74 -1.36 -27.72 7.35
N SER A 75 -2.02 -27.60 8.51
CA SER A 75 -1.89 -26.50 9.44
C SER A 75 -0.47 -26.38 10.05
N VAL A 76 0.15 -27.50 10.45
CA VAL A 76 1.45 -27.46 11.15
C VAL A 76 2.57 -26.96 10.21
N ALA A 77 2.65 -27.52 9.00
CA ALA A 77 3.63 -27.07 8.02
C ALA A 77 3.41 -25.63 7.61
N TYR A 78 2.14 -25.24 7.44
CA TYR A 78 1.79 -23.86 7.10
C TYR A 78 2.16 -22.88 8.21
N ASP A 79 1.84 -23.21 9.48
CA ASP A 79 2.15 -22.34 10.62
C ASP A 79 3.67 -22.16 10.80
N GLU A 80 4.43 -23.23 10.58
CA GLU A 80 5.89 -23.16 10.63
C GLU A 80 6.45 -22.30 9.49
N PHE A 81 6.04 -22.54 8.25
CA PHE A 81 6.45 -21.71 7.12
C PHE A 81 6.10 -20.25 7.35
N ASN A 82 4.87 -19.98 7.77
CA ASN A 82 4.43 -18.60 8.05
C ASN A 82 5.25 -17.95 9.16
N ARG A 83 5.65 -18.72 10.20
CA ARG A 83 6.55 -18.23 11.26
C ARG A 83 7.93 -17.87 10.72
N LEU A 84 8.49 -18.66 9.79
CA LEU A 84 9.79 -18.37 9.17
C LEU A 84 9.78 -17.06 8.38
N LEU A 85 8.63 -16.64 7.84
CA LEU A 85 8.50 -15.38 7.11
C LEU A 85 8.69 -14.13 8.00
N LEU A 86 8.68 -14.25 9.32
CA LEU A 86 9.03 -13.16 10.23
C LEU A 86 10.52 -12.85 10.23
N ASP A 87 11.36 -13.86 10.04
CA ASP A 87 12.81 -13.69 9.97
C ASP A 87 13.23 -13.14 8.60
N PRO A 88 13.97 -12.02 8.52
CA PRO A 88 14.39 -11.42 7.26
C PRO A 88 15.26 -12.36 6.39
N THR A 89 16.15 -13.12 7.00
CA THR A 89 17.05 -14.02 6.28
C THR A 89 16.28 -15.19 5.70
N GLN A 90 15.41 -15.80 6.50
CA GLN A 90 14.54 -16.90 6.05
C GLN A 90 13.57 -16.42 4.95
N ARG A 91 12.95 -15.27 5.13
CA ARG A 91 12.05 -14.71 4.12
C ARG A 91 12.79 -14.43 2.81
N THR A 92 14.02 -13.91 2.86
CA THR A 92 14.82 -13.69 1.67
C THR A 92 15.11 -15.02 0.96
N ALA A 93 15.60 -16.01 1.66
CA ALA A 93 15.93 -17.32 1.10
C ALA A 93 14.70 -18.06 0.54
N LEU A 94 13.56 -18.00 1.26
CA LEU A 94 12.35 -18.72 0.87
C LEU A 94 11.56 -18.05 -0.27
N VAL A 95 11.61 -16.73 -0.35
CA VAL A 95 10.76 -15.96 -1.26
C VAL A 95 11.60 -15.15 -2.26
N ASN A 96 12.45 -14.23 -1.80
CA ASN A 96 13.10 -13.27 -2.69
C ASN A 96 14.14 -13.92 -3.60
N ASP A 97 14.93 -14.87 -3.09
CA ASP A 97 15.93 -15.59 -3.90
C ASP A 97 15.27 -16.51 -4.93
N ARG A 98 14.11 -17.08 -4.56
CA ARG A 98 13.33 -17.91 -5.47
C ARG A 98 12.59 -17.08 -6.51
N PHE A 99 12.09 -15.91 -6.13
CA PHE A 99 11.32 -15.00 -6.99
C PHE A 99 11.93 -13.57 -6.99
N PRO A 100 13.13 -13.38 -7.58
CA PRO A 100 13.83 -12.09 -7.50
C PRO A 100 13.05 -10.93 -8.11
N LYS A 101 12.21 -11.21 -9.11
CA LYS A 101 11.31 -10.18 -9.68
C LYS A 101 10.21 -9.76 -8.70
N LEU A 102 9.77 -10.64 -7.80
CA LEU A 102 8.80 -10.32 -6.76
C LEU A 102 9.38 -9.28 -5.79
N GLY A 103 10.62 -9.48 -5.32
CA GLY A 103 11.31 -8.53 -4.46
C GLY A 103 11.41 -7.14 -5.10
N GLN A 104 11.86 -7.08 -6.37
CA GLN A 104 11.94 -5.82 -7.12
C GLN A 104 10.58 -5.14 -7.30
N LEU A 105 9.53 -5.91 -7.61
CA LEU A 105 8.18 -5.37 -7.75
C LEU A 105 7.65 -4.84 -6.42
N GLN A 106 7.89 -5.60 -5.33
CA GLN A 106 7.50 -5.21 -3.97
C GLN A 106 8.15 -3.88 -3.55
N GLU A 107 9.44 -3.70 -3.82
CA GLU A 107 10.16 -2.45 -3.54
C GLU A 107 9.59 -1.27 -4.33
N ARG A 108 9.27 -1.49 -5.62
CA ARG A 108 8.66 -0.45 -6.46
C ARG A 108 7.27 -0.06 -5.97
N VAL A 109 6.41 -1.04 -5.71
CA VAL A 109 5.06 -0.78 -5.19
C VAL A 109 5.12 -0.08 -3.84
N PHE A 110 6.05 -0.48 -2.98
CA PHE A 110 6.29 0.16 -1.69
C PHE A 110 6.68 1.64 -1.87
N SER A 111 7.73 1.93 -2.65
CA SER A 111 8.21 3.29 -2.86
C SER A 111 7.16 4.16 -3.53
N TYR A 112 6.57 3.69 -4.62
CA TYR A 112 5.58 4.47 -5.38
C TYR A 112 4.30 4.73 -4.58
N SER A 113 3.90 3.80 -3.71
CA SER A 113 2.75 4.02 -2.82
C SER A 113 3.04 5.10 -1.79
N ILE A 114 4.22 5.08 -1.17
CA ILE A 114 4.65 6.13 -0.23
C ILE A 114 4.67 7.50 -0.92
N ASP A 115 5.33 7.58 -2.09
CA ASP A 115 5.48 8.84 -2.81
C ASP A 115 4.13 9.43 -3.24
N ALA A 116 3.23 8.58 -3.75
CA ALA A 116 1.89 9.03 -4.17
C ALA A 116 1.04 9.55 -2.99
N ILE A 117 1.13 8.90 -1.83
CA ILE A 117 0.39 9.32 -0.64
C ILE A 117 0.95 10.63 -0.07
N VAL A 118 2.27 10.71 0.07
CA VAL A 118 2.93 11.93 0.56
C VAL A 118 2.59 13.10 -0.36
N GLU A 119 2.73 12.94 -1.68
CA GLU A 119 2.37 13.97 -2.66
C GLU A 119 0.90 14.41 -2.55
N ALA A 120 -0.03 13.48 -2.38
CA ALA A 120 -1.45 13.83 -2.25
C ALA A 120 -1.76 14.60 -0.96
N VAL A 121 -1.11 14.22 0.14
CA VAL A 121 -1.24 14.90 1.44
C VAL A 121 -0.62 16.30 1.38
N GLU A 122 0.60 16.44 0.82
CA GLU A 122 1.26 17.73 0.61
C GLU A 122 0.35 18.68 -0.20
N ARG A 123 -0.10 18.21 -1.36
CA ARG A 123 -0.98 19.02 -2.23
C ARG A 123 -2.27 19.42 -1.55
N PHE A 124 -2.90 18.54 -0.77
CA PHE A 124 -4.10 18.90 -0.04
C PHE A 124 -3.85 20.09 0.89
N TYR A 125 -2.77 20.05 1.68
CA TYR A 125 -2.48 21.15 2.60
C TYR A 125 -2.01 22.44 1.91
N GLU A 126 -1.33 22.33 0.77
CA GLU A 126 -0.99 23.47 -0.09
C GLU A 126 -2.23 24.12 -0.72
N ASP A 127 -3.12 23.29 -1.28
CA ASP A 127 -4.33 23.74 -1.98
C ASP A 127 -5.46 24.17 -1.03
N ARG A 128 -5.48 23.68 0.21
CA ARG A 128 -6.54 23.89 1.19
C ARG A 128 -7.06 25.33 1.29
N PRO A 129 -6.21 26.39 1.31
CA PRO A 129 -6.70 27.76 1.34
C PRO A 129 -7.55 28.17 0.12
N HIS A 130 -7.41 27.45 -0.99
CA HIS A 130 -8.09 27.72 -2.27
C HIS A 130 -9.32 26.82 -2.48
N LEU A 131 -9.56 25.85 -1.61
CA LEU A 131 -10.64 24.85 -1.74
C LEU A 131 -11.94 25.27 -1.04
N ALA A 132 -12.10 26.52 -0.62
CA ALA A 132 -13.31 27.01 0.04
C ALA A 132 -14.60 26.80 -0.79
N MET A 133 -14.51 26.87 -2.13
CA MET A 133 -15.64 26.60 -3.01
C MET A 133 -16.09 25.14 -2.99
N LEU A 134 -15.24 24.23 -2.53
CA LEU A 134 -15.54 22.81 -2.31
C LEU A 134 -15.93 22.51 -0.85
N ASN A 135 -16.28 23.54 -0.08
CA ASN A 135 -16.61 23.47 1.35
C ASN A 135 -15.47 22.99 2.26
N VAL A 136 -14.22 23.02 1.81
CA VAL A 136 -13.05 22.76 2.66
C VAL A 136 -12.80 24.00 3.51
N LYS A 137 -12.70 23.83 4.83
CA LYS A 137 -12.36 24.91 5.76
C LYS A 137 -10.86 25.08 5.89
N ALA A 138 -10.46 26.27 6.29
CA ALA A 138 -9.04 26.61 6.44
C ALA A 138 -8.31 25.79 7.53
N ASP A 139 -9.06 25.27 8.50
CA ASP A 139 -8.58 24.43 9.61
C ASP A 139 -8.85 22.94 9.41
N ASP A 140 -9.48 22.55 8.29
CA ASP A 140 -9.76 21.13 8.01
C ASP A 140 -8.47 20.30 8.01
N THR A 141 -8.60 19.10 8.58
CA THR A 141 -7.54 18.08 8.55
C THR A 141 -8.01 16.85 7.78
N ILE A 142 -7.07 16.06 7.30
CA ILE A 142 -7.40 14.79 6.63
C ILE A 142 -7.84 13.78 7.70
N VAL A 143 -9.08 13.32 7.57
CA VAL A 143 -9.68 12.29 8.44
C VAL A 143 -9.38 10.90 7.88
N SER A 144 -9.56 10.70 6.56
CA SER A 144 -9.33 9.41 5.91
C SER A 144 -8.92 9.57 4.45
N LEU A 145 -8.31 8.52 3.90
CA LEU A 145 -7.96 8.40 2.49
C LEU A 145 -8.70 7.24 1.84
N GLY A 146 -9.37 7.52 0.72
CA GLY A 146 -9.93 6.50 -0.16
C GLY A 146 -9.08 6.37 -1.42
N PHE A 147 -8.89 5.15 -1.90
CA PHE A 147 -8.13 4.86 -3.11
C PHE A 147 -9.06 4.23 -4.14
N HIS A 148 -9.28 4.92 -5.25
CA HIS A 148 -10.22 4.51 -6.28
C HIS A 148 -9.52 4.34 -7.62
N GLY A 149 -9.83 3.21 -8.26
CA GLY A 149 -9.39 2.86 -9.60
C GLY A 149 -8.43 1.68 -9.61
N GLU A 150 -8.77 0.70 -10.46
CA GLU A 150 -7.88 -0.40 -10.81
C GLU A 150 -6.75 0.09 -11.72
N GLU A 151 -6.98 1.18 -12.45
CA GLU A 151 -5.98 1.79 -13.33
C GLU A 151 -5.01 2.66 -12.52
N THR A 152 -3.75 2.31 -12.60
CA THR A 152 -2.66 3.13 -12.07
C THR A 152 -1.91 3.80 -13.22
N HIS A 153 -1.67 5.10 -13.07
CA HIS A 153 -0.91 5.91 -14.01
C HIS A 153 0.43 6.33 -13.40
N ASN A 154 1.40 6.69 -14.24
CA ASN A 154 2.66 7.32 -13.80
C ASN A 154 3.22 6.75 -12.47
N HIS A 155 3.83 5.57 -12.51
CA HIS A 155 4.42 4.93 -11.33
C HIS A 155 3.41 4.47 -10.27
N GLY A 156 2.23 4.00 -10.70
CA GLY A 156 1.25 3.42 -9.80
C GLY A 156 0.38 4.42 -9.05
N ARG A 157 0.32 5.67 -9.51
CA ARG A 157 -0.60 6.68 -8.98
C ARG A 157 -2.04 6.34 -9.34
N THR A 158 -2.94 6.52 -8.40
CA THR A 158 -4.39 6.38 -8.56
C THR A 158 -5.10 7.64 -8.10
N ALA A 159 -6.38 7.77 -8.39
CA ALA A 159 -7.19 8.82 -7.80
C ALA A 159 -7.31 8.59 -6.28
N ILE A 160 -6.99 9.61 -5.50
CA ILE A 160 -7.05 9.58 -4.04
C ILE A 160 -8.18 10.49 -3.58
N VAL A 161 -9.12 9.92 -2.83
CA VAL A 161 -10.19 10.65 -2.18
C VAL A 161 -9.73 11.06 -0.80
N VAL A 162 -9.64 12.35 -0.58
CA VAL A 162 -9.32 12.95 0.71
C VAL A 162 -10.62 13.34 1.39
N THR A 163 -10.91 12.72 2.52
CA THR A 163 -12.04 13.09 3.38
C THR A 163 -11.54 13.94 4.53
N THR A 164 -12.18 15.09 4.73
CA THR A 164 -11.92 16.00 5.85
C THR A 164 -13.13 16.02 6.80
N ASP A 165 -13.06 16.84 7.84
CA ASP A 165 -14.18 17.05 8.76
C ASP A 165 -15.42 17.67 8.07
N SER A 166 -15.22 18.45 6.99
CA SER A 166 -16.29 19.20 6.34
C SER A 166 -16.52 18.88 4.87
N ALA A 167 -15.60 18.21 4.18
CA ALA A 167 -15.67 18.00 2.74
C ALA A 167 -15.00 16.69 2.27
N VAL A 168 -15.28 16.35 1.01
CA VAL A 168 -14.61 15.25 0.30
C VAL A 168 -14.02 15.83 -1.00
N VAL A 169 -12.72 15.62 -1.20
CA VAL A 169 -11.97 16.12 -2.35
C VAL A 169 -11.31 14.95 -3.06
N VAL A 170 -11.28 14.97 -4.38
CA VAL A 170 -10.63 13.92 -5.19
C VAL A 170 -9.38 14.48 -5.85
N TYR A 171 -8.24 13.91 -5.51
CA TYR A 171 -6.97 14.18 -6.17
C TYR A 171 -6.76 13.20 -7.32
N LYS A 172 -6.68 13.73 -8.54
CA LYS A 172 -6.39 12.95 -9.75
C LYS A 172 -4.90 13.07 -10.10
N PRO A 173 -4.23 11.96 -10.49
CA PRO A 173 -2.79 11.96 -10.78
C PRO A 173 -2.43 12.61 -12.12
N ARG A 174 -3.36 13.20 -12.85
CA ARG A 174 -3.16 13.87 -14.14
C ARG A 174 -3.76 15.26 -14.13
N SER A 175 -3.17 16.13 -14.97
CA SER A 175 -3.70 17.46 -15.22
C SER A 175 -5.10 17.39 -15.82
N GLY A 176 -6.04 18.20 -15.30
CA GLY A 176 -7.39 18.39 -15.86
C GLY A 176 -7.43 19.19 -17.17
N MET A 177 -6.28 19.56 -17.75
CA MET A 177 -6.21 20.35 -18.98
C MET A 177 -6.92 19.71 -20.18
N GLY A 178 -6.96 18.37 -20.24
CA GLY A 178 -7.70 17.66 -21.28
C GLY A 178 -9.22 17.76 -21.12
N GLU A 179 -9.72 17.87 -19.90
CA GLU A 179 -11.16 18.04 -19.58
C GLU A 179 -11.61 19.47 -19.92
N ILE A 180 -10.78 20.48 -19.64
CA ILE A 180 -11.04 21.89 -20.00
C ILE A 180 -11.12 22.10 -21.52
N ALA A 181 -10.32 21.37 -22.30
CA ALA A 181 -10.32 21.48 -23.75
C ALA A 181 -11.61 20.94 -24.40
N ILE A 182 -12.34 20.03 -23.76
CA ILE A 182 -13.59 19.46 -24.25
C ILE A 182 -14.77 20.42 -23.97
N ASP A 183 -14.75 21.18 -22.89
CA ASP A 183 -15.79 22.14 -22.55
C ASP A 183 -15.72 23.44 -23.39
N MET A 184 -14.67 23.63 -24.19
CA MET A 184 -14.45 24.78 -25.08
C MET A 184 -14.90 24.55 -26.53
N VAL A 185 -15.49 23.39 -26.86
CA VAL A 185 -16.00 23.02 -28.20
C VAL A 185 -17.54 22.99 -28.18
#